data_19e90e9d4553f68aa54a7d8b79116710
#
_entry.id   19e90e9d4553f68aa54a7d8b79116710
#
_cell.length_a   1.000
_cell.length_b   1.000
_cell.length_c   1.000
_cell.angle_alpha   90.00
_cell.angle_beta   90.00
_cell.angle_gamma   90.00
#
_symmetry.space_group_name_H-M   'P 1'
#
loop_
_entity.id
_entity.type
_entity.pdbx_description
1 polymer ?
#
loop_
_entity_poly.entity_id
_entity_poly.type
_entity_poly.pdbx_seq_one_letter_code
_entity_poly.pdbx_strand_id
1 'polypeptide(L)'
;MPRKCFRGIFGLKRFLKDMIPAVSAYICVRGKKRAGPMKYLMKIRKGIIAEGILILALVTVLCRQEGQEQNDMTAESNIQVSATGDYIKWVDFKVSYEALCRAYDWDIKTHGSETELHWIELLAYAAAKTGGDVDKDACKYIDAAAKKLTEENAAIRDITKDLQYYPYYLQAYSAVLDGFVGEYEAELPDGAGGTKWEKVYGLKAFSPVAKGFYYEDYDDFGASRSYGYARPHLGHDMMGQVGTPIIAIESGTVEALGWNQYGGWRIGIRSHDKKRYYYYAHLRQNYPYADWLEEGCEVTAGDVIGYMGHTGYSTKENVNNIEVTHLHWGLELIFDESQKESNNEIWIDVYALTQFLYKNRSEVVKVEGTKEWVRVYGLREMENNE
;
A
#
# COMPACT_ATOMS: atom_id res chain seq x y z
N MET A 1 -11.58 16.27 -3.32
CA MET A 1 -12.86 16.97 -3.07
C MET A 1 -14.05 16.06 -2.76
N PRO A 2 -14.04 15.13 -1.82
CA PRO A 2 -15.25 14.37 -1.46
C PRO A 2 -15.98 14.83 -0.18
N ARG A 3 -15.49 15.85 0.53
CA ARG A 3 -16.11 16.28 1.82
C ARG A 3 -17.38 17.13 1.69
N LYS A 4 -17.72 17.65 0.53
CA LYS A 4 -18.95 18.45 0.34
C LYS A 4 -20.21 17.62 0.08
N CYS A 5 -20.10 16.45 -0.54
CA CYS A 5 -21.27 15.61 -0.88
C CYS A 5 -21.90 14.91 0.33
N PHE A 6 -21.10 14.40 1.27
CA PHE A 6 -21.61 13.71 2.46
C PHE A 6 -22.37 14.64 3.42
N ARG A 7 -22.01 15.93 3.50
CA ARG A 7 -22.78 16.91 4.29
C ARG A 7 -24.16 17.21 3.69
N GLY A 8 -24.31 17.12 2.37
CA GLY A 8 -25.58 17.32 1.69
C GLY A 8 -26.61 16.24 2.01
N ILE A 9 -26.20 14.96 1.98
CA ILE A 9 -27.09 13.82 2.23
C ILE A 9 -27.54 13.75 3.70
N PHE A 10 -26.65 14.04 4.64
CA PHE A 10 -27.00 14.10 6.08
C PHE A 10 -27.94 15.29 6.38
N GLY A 11 -27.74 16.44 5.73
CA GLY A 11 -28.62 17.60 5.82
C GLY A 11 -30.02 17.31 5.26
N LEU A 12 -30.10 16.60 4.14
CA LEU A 12 -31.37 16.24 3.48
C LEU A 12 -32.15 15.20 4.32
N LYS A 13 -31.49 14.19 4.88
CA LYS A 13 -32.14 13.23 5.79
C LYS A 13 -32.69 13.89 7.08
N ARG A 14 -31.96 14.86 7.62
CA ARG A 14 -32.40 15.63 8.78
C ARG A 14 -33.55 16.56 8.43
N PHE A 15 -33.47 17.25 7.28
CA PHE A 15 -34.51 18.14 6.77
C PHE A 15 -35.84 17.37 6.49
N LEU A 16 -35.75 16.17 5.86
CA LEU A 16 -36.93 15.33 5.61
C LEU A 16 -37.52 14.76 6.91
N LYS A 17 -36.69 14.45 7.90
CA LYS A 17 -37.15 13.94 9.20
C LYS A 17 -37.88 15.00 10.02
N ASP A 18 -37.46 16.27 9.91
CA ASP A 18 -38.06 17.39 10.60
C ASP A 18 -39.32 17.95 9.88
N MET A 19 -39.42 17.75 8.56
CA MET A 19 -40.58 18.17 7.73
C MET A 19 -41.81 17.27 7.87
N ILE A 20 -41.63 15.97 8.08
CA ILE A 20 -42.75 15.01 8.17
C ILE A 20 -43.67 15.33 9.34
N PRO A 21 -43.21 15.65 10.56
CA PRO A 21 -44.09 16.04 11.68
C PRO A 21 -44.78 17.39 11.45
N ALA A 22 -44.08 18.37 10.81
CA ALA A 22 -44.65 19.69 10.58
C ALA A 22 -45.78 19.64 9.53
N VAL A 23 -45.66 18.82 8.48
CA VAL A 23 -46.68 18.61 7.49
C VAL A 23 -47.91 17.87 8.10
N SER A 24 -47.66 16.89 8.97
CA SER A 24 -48.72 16.18 9.69
C SER A 24 -49.49 17.08 10.66
N ALA A 25 -48.80 17.98 11.39
CA ALA A 25 -49.40 18.95 12.30
C ALA A 25 -50.22 20.02 11.53
N TYR A 26 -49.73 20.47 10.39
CA TYR A 26 -50.42 21.43 9.53
C TYR A 26 -51.73 20.88 8.95
N ILE A 27 -51.75 19.60 8.58
CA ILE A 27 -52.93 18.90 8.11
C ILE A 27 -53.97 18.72 9.23
N CYS A 28 -53.51 18.47 10.48
CA CYS A 28 -54.39 18.27 11.64
C CYS A 28 -55.06 19.56 12.11
N VAL A 29 -54.38 20.71 12.05
CA VAL A 29 -54.90 22.01 12.51
C VAL A 29 -55.93 22.61 11.51
N ARG A 30 -55.83 22.33 10.21
CA ARG A 30 -56.80 22.81 9.20
C ARG A 30 -58.04 21.96 9.04
N GLY A 31 -58.11 20.78 9.64
CA GLY A 31 -59.28 19.88 9.58
C GLY A 31 -60.50 20.34 10.38
N LYS A 32 -60.47 21.45 11.12
CA LYS A 32 -61.54 21.91 12.03
C LYS A 32 -62.24 23.21 11.62
N LYS A 33 -62.23 23.68 10.40
CA LYS A 33 -63.19 24.75 9.99
C LYS A 33 -63.52 24.72 8.48
N ARG A 34 -64.83 24.49 8.22
CA ARG A 34 -65.67 24.80 7.03
C ARG A 34 -65.33 24.10 5.69
N ALA A 35 -66.34 23.36 5.23
CA ALA A 35 -66.46 22.80 3.87
C ALA A 35 -66.36 23.86 2.81
N GLY A 36 -65.21 23.94 2.15
CA GLY A 36 -64.96 24.63 0.89
C GLY A 36 -64.74 23.59 -0.24
N PRO A 37 -64.97 23.94 -1.49
CA PRO A 37 -65.22 22.95 -2.54
C PRO A 37 -64.02 22.02 -2.76
N MET A 38 -64.30 20.73 -2.71
CA MET A 38 -63.38 19.58 -2.87
C MET A 38 -62.43 19.68 -4.11
N LYS A 39 -62.78 20.50 -5.10
CA LYS A 39 -61.96 20.80 -6.26
C LYS A 39 -60.65 21.55 -5.96
N TYR A 40 -60.61 22.35 -4.89
CA TYR A 40 -59.41 23.12 -4.54
C TYR A 40 -58.37 22.25 -3.80
N LEU A 41 -58.85 21.33 -2.93
CA LEU A 41 -57.98 20.36 -2.25
C LEU A 41 -57.35 19.36 -3.23
N MET A 42 -58.07 18.97 -4.30
CA MET A 42 -57.52 18.10 -5.34
C MET A 42 -56.41 18.78 -6.17
N LYS A 43 -56.52 20.09 -6.44
CA LYS A 43 -55.46 20.86 -7.14
C LYS A 43 -54.19 20.98 -6.31
N ILE A 44 -54.33 21.24 -5.01
CA ILE A 44 -53.18 21.33 -4.07
C ILE A 44 -52.48 19.97 -3.94
N ARG A 45 -53.25 18.87 -3.82
CA ARG A 45 -52.68 17.51 -3.77
C ARG A 45 -51.94 17.13 -5.07
N LYS A 46 -52.47 17.51 -6.23
CA LYS A 46 -51.80 17.27 -7.51
C LYS A 46 -50.52 18.11 -7.67
N GLY A 47 -50.52 19.35 -7.19
CA GLY A 47 -49.31 20.21 -7.19
C GLY A 47 -48.20 19.61 -6.31
N ILE A 48 -48.48 19.22 -5.07
CA ILE A 48 -47.50 18.63 -4.15
C ILE A 48 -46.96 17.29 -4.66
N ILE A 49 -47.78 16.46 -5.30
CA ILE A 49 -47.35 15.20 -5.91
C ILE A 49 -46.47 15.49 -7.15
N ALA A 50 -46.83 16.48 -7.98
CA ALA A 50 -46.00 16.83 -9.13
C ALA A 50 -44.63 17.40 -8.74
N GLU A 51 -44.56 18.26 -7.70
CA GLU A 51 -43.28 18.76 -7.14
C GLU A 51 -42.46 17.65 -6.51
N GLY A 52 -43.07 16.72 -5.78
CA GLY A 52 -42.41 15.57 -5.22
C GLY A 52 -41.80 14.64 -6.29
N ILE A 53 -42.51 14.41 -7.39
CA ILE A 53 -42.02 13.62 -8.53
C ILE A 53 -40.87 14.35 -9.25
N LEU A 54 -40.98 15.68 -9.40
CA LEU A 54 -39.93 16.48 -10.03
C LEU A 54 -38.64 16.46 -9.22
N ILE A 55 -38.74 16.59 -7.89
CA ILE A 55 -37.58 16.50 -6.97
C ILE A 55 -36.96 15.08 -7.01
N LEU A 56 -37.80 14.04 -7.04
CA LEU A 56 -37.30 12.66 -7.13
C LEU A 56 -36.60 12.38 -8.46
N ALA A 57 -37.13 12.93 -9.57
CA ALA A 57 -36.51 12.84 -10.88
C ALA A 57 -35.21 13.63 -10.95
N LEU A 58 -35.12 14.80 -10.32
CA LEU A 58 -33.89 15.61 -10.25
C LEU A 58 -32.81 14.89 -9.42
N VAL A 59 -33.17 14.31 -8.27
CA VAL A 59 -32.27 13.52 -7.43
C VAL A 59 -31.77 12.28 -8.17
N THR A 60 -32.63 11.59 -8.92
CA THR A 60 -32.22 10.41 -9.72
C THR A 60 -31.31 10.79 -10.90
N VAL A 61 -31.51 11.95 -11.54
CA VAL A 61 -30.61 12.45 -12.59
C VAL A 61 -29.27 12.84 -12.00
N LEU A 62 -29.25 13.56 -10.86
CA LEU A 62 -28.01 13.94 -10.17
C LEU A 62 -27.23 12.71 -9.67
N CYS A 63 -27.91 11.72 -9.08
CA CYS A 63 -27.25 10.47 -8.68
C CYS A 63 -26.76 9.64 -9.87
N ARG A 64 -27.40 9.73 -11.07
CA ARG A 64 -26.91 9.10 -12.29
C ARG A 64 -25.72 9.84 -12.89
N GLN A 65 -25.70 11.18 -12.86
CA GLN A 65 -24.55 11.96 -13.30
C GLN A 65 -23.34 11.74 -12.37
N GLU A 66 -23.54 11.73 -11.05
CA GLU A 66 -22.46 11.40 -10.10
C GLU A 66 -21.96 9.95 -10.25
N GLY A 67 -22.85 9.00 -10.57
CA GLY A 67 -22.47 7.60 -10.82
C GLY A 67 -21.76 7.40 -12.17
N GLN A 68 -22.05 8.23 -13.19
CA GLN A 68 -21.34 8.21 -14.46
C GLN A 68 -19.98 8.94 -14.35
N GLU A 69 -19.92 10.08 -13.67
CA GLU A 69 -18.65 10.75 -13.40
C GLU A 69 -17.71 9.90 -12.52
N GLN A 70 -18.23 9.13 -11.54
CA GLN A 70 -17.43 8.21 -10.75
C GLN A 70 -16.94 6.99 -11.55
N ASN A 71 -17.77 6.45 -12.47
CA ASN A 71 -17.33 5.35 -13.34
C ASN A 71 -16.36 5.83 -14.43
N ASP A 72 -16.53 7.03 -14.97
CA ASP A 72 -15.59 7.63 -15.91
C ASP A 72 -14.30 8.07 -15.20
N MET A 73 -14.36 8.58 -13.95
CA MET A 73 -13.17 8.91 -13.15
C MET A 73 -12.39 7.67 -12.71
N THR A 74 -13.02 6.52 -12.44
CA THR A 74 -12.31 5.29 -12.10
C THR A 74 -11.66 4.62 -13.32
N ALA A 75 -12.18 4.82 -14.51
CA ALA A 75 -11.58 4.34 -15.75
C ALA A 75 -10.46 5.27 -16.29
N GLU A 76 -10.59 6.58 -16.10
CA GLU A 76 -9.62 7.57 -16.55
C GLU A 76 -8.53 7.90 -15.52
N SER A 77 -8.76 7.71 -14.20
CA SER A 77 -7.78 8.03 -13.16
C SER A 77 -6.62 7.02 -13.08
N ASN A 78 -6.76 5.85 -13.68
CA ASN A 78 -5.70 4.84 -13.68
C ASN A 78 -4.60 5.10 -14.74
N ILE A 79 -4.70 6.16 -15.57
CA ILE A 79 -3.76 6.38 -16.67
C ILE A 79 -3.60 7.87 -16.97
N GLN A 80 -3.06 8.63 -16.02
CA GLN A 80 -2.47 9.92 -16.37
C GLN A 80 -0.94 9.84 -16.29
N VAL A 81 -0.34 9.27 -17.34
CA VAL A 81 1.02 9.65 -17.73
C VAL A 81 0.85 11.03 -18.37
N SER A 82 1.11 12.11 -17.62
CA SER A 82 1.02 13.44 -18.17
C SER A 82 2.19 13.67 -19.14
N ALA A 83 1.88 14.15 -20.33
CA ALA A 83 2.85 14.49 -21.37
C ALA A 83 3.69 15.78 -21.06
N THR A 84 3.66 16.27 -19.83
CA THR A 84 4.23 17.55 -19.39
C THR A 84 5.33 17.43 -18.34
N GLY A 85 6.13 16.35 -18.33
CA GLY A 85 7.23 16.19 -17.37
C GLY A 85 6.79 16.01 -15.91
N ASP A 86 5.51 15.76 -15.68
CA ASP A 86 4.96 15.50 -14.37
C ASP A 86 5.25 14.04 -13.95
N TYR A 87 5.59 13.87 -12.66
CA TYR A 87 5.79 12.57 -12.03
C TYR A 87 4.48 11.77 -11.90
N ILE A 88 4.58 10.45 -11.65
CA ILE A 88 3.44 9.57 -11.36
C ILE A 88 2.73 10.05 -10.09
N LYS A 89 1.40 10.21 -10.16
CA LYS A 89 0.56 10.69 -9.05
C LYS A 89 -0.24 9.59 -8.37
N TRP A 90 -0.28 8.40 -8.96
CA TRP A 90 -1.01 7.26 -8.45
C TRP A 90 -0.39 5.96 -8.94
N VAL A 91 -0.28 4.97 -8.05
CA VAL A 91 0.12 3.60 -8.38
C VAL A 91 -0.87 2.66 -7.71
N ASP A 92 -1.48 1.78 -8.49
CA ASP A 92 -2.29 0.66 -8.02
C ASP A 92 -1.48 -0.63 -8.23
N PHE A 93 -0.89 -1.14 -7.15
CA PHE A 93 -0.03 -2.33 -7.20
C PHE A 93 -0.84 -3.56 -6.78
N LYS A 94 -1.62 -4.11 -7.70
CA LYS A 94 -2.43 -5.33 -7.51
C LYS A 94 -1.72 -6.55 -8.09
N VAL A 95 -0.67 -6.98 -7.43
CA VAL A 95 0.12 -8.15 -7.84
C VAL A 95 0.05 -9.21 -6.77
N SER A 96 -0.49 -10.38 -7.10
CA SER A 96 -0.61 -11.50 -6.16
C SER A 96 0.74 -12.13 -5.81
N TYR A 97 0.79 -12.81 -4.67
CA TYR A 97 1.96 -13.58 -4.25
C TYR A 97 2.41 -14.60 -5.30
N GLU A 98 1.47 -15.29 -5.95
CA GLU A 98 1.75 -16.28 -6.99
C GLU A 98 2.38 -15.65 -8.22
N ALA A 99 1.92 -14.45 -8.62
CA ALA A 99 2.50 -13.73 -9.76
C ALA A 99 3.91 -13.23 -9.45
N LEU A 100 4.14 -12.68 -8.24
CA LEU A 100 5.48 -12.30 -7.78
C LEU A 100 6.44 -13.50 -7.82
N CYS A 101 6.03 -14.63 -7.25
CA CYS A 101 6.84 -15.85 -7.27
C CYS A 101 7.10 -16.34 -8.70
N ARG A 102 6.08 -16.35 -9.58
CA ARG A 102 6.22 -16.83 -10.94
C ARG A 102 7.20 -15.99 -11.77
N ALA A 103 7.11 -14.67 -11.66
CA ALA A 103 8.01 -13.78 -12.36
C ALA A 103 9.44 -13.88 -11.81
N TYR A 104 9.61 -13.93 -10.49
CA TYR A 104 10.89 -14.14 -9.82
C TYR A 104 11.55 -15.47 -10.21
N ASP A 105 10.78 -16.57 -10.26
CA ASP A 105 11.31 -17.88 -10.64
C ASP A 105 11.85 -17.89 -12.08
N TRP A 106 11.23 -17.14 -13.02
CA TRP A 106 11.73 -16.97 -14.38
C TRP A 106 13.01 -16.13 -14.41
N ASP A 107 13.07 -15.05 -13.67
CA ASP A 107 14.25 -14.18 -13.54
C ASP A 107 15.45 -15.00 -13.05
N ILE A 108 15.35 -15.64 -11.88
CA ILE A 108 16.40 -16.47 -11.31
C ILE A 108 16.83 -17.60 -12.24
N LYS A 109 15.87 -18.27 -12.89
CA LYS A 109 16.16 -19.38 -13.80
C LYS A 109 16.98 -18.97 -15.02
N THR A 110 16.78 -17.74 -15.51
CA THR A 110 17.40 -17.27 -16.73
C THR A 110 18.63 -16.41 -16.49
N HIS A 111 18.91 -16.06 -15.25
CA HIS A 111 20.12 -15.28 -14.92
C HIS A 111 21.39 -16.00 -15.38
N GLY A 112 22.29 -15.25 -16.06
CA GLY A 112 23.51 -15.79 -16.65
C GLY A 112 23.31 -16.61 -17.94
N SER A 113 22.09 -16.70 -18.48
CA SER A 113 21.81 -17.33 -19.79
C SER A 113 21.92 -16.32 -20.94
N GLU A 114 21.85 -16.81 -22.20
CA GLU A 114 21.84 -15.94 -23.38
C GLU A 114 20.68 -14.93 -23.40
N THR A 115 19.55 -15.32 -22.77
CA THR A 115 18.36 -14.45 -22.66
C THR A 115 17.99 -14.36 -21.20
N GLU A 116 18.44 -13.31 -20.55
CA GLU A 116 18.02 -12.99 -19.18
C GLU A 116 16.65 -12.32 -19.19
N LEU A 117 15.80 -12.73 -18.25
CA LEU A 117 14.48 -12.17 -18.07
C LEU A 117 14.44 -11.36 -16.77
N HIS A 118 13.84 -10.19 -16.83
CA HIS A 118 13.64 -9.34 -15.67
C HIS A 118 12.21 -9.48 -15.15
N TRP A 119 12.08 -9.91 -13.91
CA TRP A 119 10.77 -10.18 -13.29
C TRP A 119 9.81 -9.00 -13.34
N ILE A 120 10.32 -7.78 -13.22
CA ILE A 120 9.51 -6.55 -13.30
C ILE A 120 8.91 -6.36 -14.70
N GLU A 121 9.69 -6.64 -15.76
CA GLU A 121 9.19 -6.58 -17.14
C GLU A 121 8.09 -7.61 -17.40
N LEU A 122 8.23 -8.82 -16.85
CA LEU A 122 7.21 -9.87 -16.93
C LEU A 122 5.93 -9.50 -16.19
N LEU A 123 6.03 -8.92 -14.99
CA LEU A 123 4.91 -8.42 -14.23
C LEU A 123 4.22 -7.24 -14.94
N ALA A 124 5.00 -6.29 -15.48
CA ALA A 124 4.47 -5.15 -16.24
C ALA A 124 3.75 -5.61 -17.51
N TYR A 125 4.27 -6.64 -18.19
CA TYR A 125 3.59 -7.25 -19.34
C TYR A 125 2.25 -7.87 -18.94
N ALA A 126 2.23 -8.65 -17.85
CA ALA A 126 0.99 -9.24 -17.34
C ALA A 126 -0.02 -8.15 -16.95
N ALA A 127 0.40 -7.09 -16.26
CA ALA A 127 -0.43 -5.96 -15.90
C ALA A 127 -1.01 -5.25 -17.14
N ALA A 128 -0.22 -5.02 -18.17
CA ALA A 128 -0.69 -4.43 -19.42
C ALA A 128 -1.72 -5.32 -20.16
N LYS A 129 -1.69 -6.64 -19.93
CA LYS A 129 -2.68 -7.60 -20.49
C LYS A 129 -3.96 -7.69 -19.66
N THR A 130 -3.92 -7.38 -18.38
CA THR A 130 -5.03 -7.57 -17.44
C THR A 130 -5.66 -6.26 -16.98
N GLY A 131 -5.11 -5.10 -17.41
CA GLY A 131 -5.56 -3.80 -16.94
C GLY A 131 -5.12 -3.50 -15.50
N GLY A 132 -4.00 -4.09 -15.05
CA GLY A 132 -3.38 -3.85 -13.74
C GLY A 132 -3.71 -4.87 -12.66
N ASP A 133 -4.65 -5.78 -12.89
CA ASP A 133 -5.00 -6.85 -11.95
C ASP A 133 -4.17 -8.11 -12.26
N VAL A 134 -3.05 -8.24 -11.57
CA VAL A 134 -2.08 -9.35 -11.77
C VAL A 134 -2.30 -10.42 -10.70
N ASP A 135 -3.45 -11.07 -10.78
CA ASP A 135 -3.84 -12.17 -9.92
C ASP A 135 -3.13 -13.50 -10.30
N LYS A 136 -3.51 -14.58 -9.63
CA LYS A 136 -3.01 -15.92 -9.93
C LYS A 136 -3.25 -16.35 -11.38
N ASP A 137 -4.38 -15.97 -11.97
CA ASP A 137 -4.72 -16.35 -13.35
C ASP A 137 -3.89 -15.57 -14.38
N ALA A 138 -3.32 -14.42 -13.99
CA ALA A 138 -2.41 -13.64 -14.78
C ALA A 138 -1.04 -14.31 -14.98
N CYS A 139 -0.66 -15.31 -14.17
CA CYS A 139 0.58 -16.09 -14.33
C CYS A 139 0.73 -16.70 -15.73
N LYS A 140 -0.37 -17.00 -16.42
CA LYS A 140 -0.34 -17.47 -17.82
C LYS A 140 0.28 -16.46 -18.80
N TYR A 141 0.11 -15.14 -18.52
CA TYR A 141 0.72 -14.09 -19.34
C TYR A 141 2.21 -13.96 -19.06
N ILE A 142 2.62 -14.13 -17.79
CA ILE A 142 4.04 -14.19 -17.39
C ILE A 142 4.73 -15.33 -18.12
N ASP A 143 4.17 -16.55 -18.05
CA ASP A 143 4.72 -17.73 -18.72
C ASP A 143 4.75 -17.59 -20.26
N ALA A 144 3.70 -16.99 -20.83
CA ALA A 144 3.64 -16.79 -22.28
C ALA A 144 4.69 -15.74 -22.76
N ALA A 145 4.92 -14.67 -21.99
CA ALA A 145 5.98 -13.72 -22.27
C ALA A 145 7.36 -14.37 -22.17
N ALA A 146 7.61 -15.06 -21.04
CA ALA A 146 8.88 -15.74 -20.81
C ALA A 146 9.23 -16.74 -21.93
N LYS A 147 8.28 -17.57 -22.37
CA LYS A 147 8.50 -18.50 -23.50
C LYS A 147 8.82 -17.82 -24.82
N LYS A 148 8.09 -16.73 -25.15
CA LYS A 148 8.39 -15.97 -26.36
C LYS A 148 9.80 -15.39 -26.36
N LEU A 149 10.25 -14.89 -25.22
CA LEU A 149 11.56 -14.29 -25.07
C LEU A 149 12.66 -15.35 -25.12
N THR A 150 12.49 -16.52 -24.47
CA THR A 150 13.52 -17.56 -24.35
C THR A 150 13.51 -18.59 -25.48
N GLU A 151 12.34 -18.99 -25.99
CA GLU A 151 12.19 -20.08 -26.96
C GLU A 151 12.08 -19.53 -28.40
N GLU A 152 11.44 -18.36 -28.59
CA GLU A 152 11.24 -17.76 -29.92
C GLU A 152 12.25 -16.63 -30.19
N ASN A 153 13.18 -16.33 -29.25
CA ASN A 153 14.16 -15.26 -29.32
C ASN A 153 13.55 -13.87 -29.62
N ALA A 154 12.31 -13.62 -29.19
CA ALA A 154 11.65 -12.33 -29.32
C ALA A 154 12.31 -11.32 -28.36
N ALA A 155 12.41 -10.06 -28.77
CA ALA A 155 12.79 -9.00 -27.84
C ALA A 155 11.57 -8.53 -27.06
N ILE A 156 11.75 -8.10 -25.79
CA ILE A 156 10.65 -7.58 -24.96
C ILE A 156 9.87 -6.47 -25.67
N ARG A 157 10.55 -5.57 -26.36
CA ARG A 157 9.93 -4.49 -27.16
C ARG A 157 8.98 -5.00 -28.23
N ASP A 158 9.25 -6.19 -28.82
CA ASP A 158 8.45 -6.73 -29.92
C ASP A 158 7.12 -7.29 -29.43
N ILE A 159 7.09 -7.82 -28.21
CA ILE A 159 5.87 -8.33 -27.57
C ILE A 159 5.08 -7.26 -26.80
N THR A 160 5.68 -6.09 -26.55
CA THR A 160 5.07 -4.99 -25.80
C THR A 160 4.67 -3.76 -26.63
N LYS A 161 5.15 -3.66 -27.90
CA LYS A 161 4.93 -2.48 -28.77
C LYS A 161 3.48 -2.04 -28.93
N ASP A 162 2.54 -3.00 -28.89
CA ASP A 162 1.11 -2.74 -29.05
C ASP A 162 0.39 -2.65 -27.68
N LEU A 163 1.12 -2.63 -26.58
CA LEU A 163 0.60 -2.52 -25.23
C LEU A 163 0.76 -1.08 -24.72
N GLN A 164 -0.28 -0.28 -24.93
CA GLN A 164 -0.30 1.15 -24.59
C GLN A 164 0.15 1.46 -23.15
N TYR A 165 -0.20 0.59 -22.20
CA TYR A 165 0.04 0.82 -20.77
C TYR A 165 1.28 0.11 -20.21
N TYR A 166 1.99 -0.66 -21.04
CA TYR A 166 3.22 -1.33 -20.60
C TYR A 166 4.27 -0.36 -20.03
N PRO A 167 4.59 0.79 -20.67
CA PRO A 167 5.57 1.72 -20.10
C PRO A 167 5.18 2.27 -18.72
N TYR A 168 3.88 2.51 -18.50
CA TYR A 168 3.38 2.94 -17.19
C TYR A 168 3.58 1.85 -16.13
N TYR A 169 3.13 0.60 -16.41
CA TYR A 169 3.31 -0.49 -15.44
C TYR A 169 4.78 -0.79 -15.20
N LEU A 170 5.63 -0.73 -16.21
CA LEU A 170 7.07 -0.91 -16.04
C LEU A 170 7.63 0.15 -15.07
N GLN A 171 7.34 1.42 -15.29
CA GLN A 171 7.80 2.49 -14.39
C GLN A 171 7.23 2.37 -12.98
N ALA A 172 5.94 2.07 -12.83
CA ALA A 172 5.28 1.92 -11.54
C ALA A 172 5.83 0.71 -10.75
N TYR A 173 5.98 -0.43 -11.42
CA TYR A 173 6.46 -1.65 -10.78
C TYR A 173 7.96 -1.61 -10.50
N SER A 174 8.75 -0.95 -11.35
CA SER A 174 10.15 -0.63 -11.05
C SER A 174 10.25 0.21 -9.78
N ALA A 175 9.42 1.23 -9.62
CA ALA A 175 9.42 2.04 -8.40
C ALA A 175 9.13 1.23 -7.13
N VAL A 176 8.33 0.16 -7.21
CA VAL A 176 8.03 -0.74 -6.08
C VAL A 176 9.14 -1.76 -5.83
N LEU A 177 9.73 -2.34 -6.90
CA LEU A 177 10.44 -3.63 -6.86
C LEU A 177 11.94 -3.56 -7.17
N ASP A 178 12.47 -2.48 -7.77
CA ASP A 178 13.88 -2.40 -8.24
C ASP A 178 14.91 -2.76 -7.16
N GLY A 179 14.64 -2.45 -5.91
CA GLY A 179 15.55 -2.76 -4.79
C GLY A 179 15.51 -4.22 -4.31
N PHE A 180 14.62 -5.08 -4.84
CA PHE A 180 14.33 -6.38 -4.21
C PHE A 180 15.18 -7.52 -4.75
N VAL A 181 15.49 -7.53 -6.03
CA VAL A 181 16.24 -8.60 -6.71
C VAL A 181 17.45 -8.02 -7.43
N GLY A 182 18.57 -8.70 -7.35
CA GLY A 182 19.79 -8.27 -8.02
C GLY A 182 21.04 -9.00 -7.50
N GLU A 183 22.21 -8.53 -7.93
CA GLU A 183 23.51 -9.01 -7.46
C GLU A 183 23.88 -8.36 -6.12
N TYR A 184 24.42 -9.15 -5.23
CA TYR A 184 24.97 -8.71 -3.93
C TYR A 184 26.02 -9.70 -3.42
N GLU A 185 26.82 -9.31 -2.44
CA GLU A 185 27.67 -10.25 -1.70
C GLU A 185 26.95 -10.71 -0.43
N ALA A 186 26.80 -12.01 -0.27
CA ALA A 186 26.27 -12.65 0.93
C ALA A 186 27.41 -13.26 1.77
N GLU A 187 27.36 -13.06 3.07
CA GLU A 187 28.15 -13.82 4.01
C GLU A 187 27.50 -15.18 4.24
N LEU A 188 28.18 -16.25 3.90
CA LEU A 188 27.68 -17.62 3.97
C LEU A 188 28.57 -18.50 4.83
N PRO A 189 28.04 -19.56 5.48
CA PRO A 189 28.86 -20.55 6.17
C PRO A 189 29.89 -21.18 5.23
N ASP A 190 31.14 -21.31 5.68
CA ASP A 190 32.23 -21.92 4.90
C ASP A 190 32.33 -23.45 5.05
N GLY A 191 31.43 -24.04 5.86
CA GLY A 191 31.42 -25.48 6.18
C GLY A 191 32.51 -25.93 7.13
N ALA A 192 33.44 -25.04 7.54
CA ALA A 192 34.52 -25.32 8.49
C ALA A 192 34.28 -24.64 9.86
N GLY A 193 33.15 -24.02 10.06
CA GLY A 193 32.77 -23.31 11.29
C GLY A 193 33.03 -21.79 11.24
N GLY A 194 33.47 -21.27 10.08
CA GLY A 194 33.61 -19.85 9.78
C GLY A 194 32.58 -19.39 8.73
N THR A 195 32.80 -18.20 8.19
CA THR A 195 32.02 -17.60 7.13
C THR A 195 32.89 -17.15 5.95
N LYS A 196 32.31 -17.04 4.77
CA LYS A 196 32.92 -16.50 3.55
C LYS A 196 31.94 -15.58 2.83
N TRP A 197 32.45 -14.62 2.12
CA TRP A 197 31.67 -13.76 1.23
C TRP A 197 31.60 -14.37 -0.16
N GLU A 198 30.39 -14.47 -0.70
CA GLU A 198 30.14 -14.94 -2.07
C GLU A 198 29.22 -13.97 -2.80
N LYS A 199 29.55 -13.72 -4.07
CA LYS A 199 28.66 -12.99 -4.98
C LYS A 199 27.49 -13.89 -5.34
N VAL A 200 26.29 -13.40 -5.13
CA VAL A 200 25.02 -14.11 -5.41
C VAL A 200 24.08 -13.20 -6.19
N TYR A 201 23.19 -13.80 -6.94
CA TYR A 201 22.06 -13.12 -7.58
C TYR A 201 20.76 -13.67 -7.00
N GLY A 202 19.86 -12.79 -6.59
CA GLY A 202 18.59 -13.22 -6.02
C GLY A 202 17.87 -12.16 -5.22
N LEU A 203 16.96 -12.62 -4.35
CA LEU A 203 16.20 -11.77 -3.46
C LEU A 203 17.12 -11.20 -2.36
N LYS A 204 17.43 -9.91 -2.44
CA LYS A 204 18.23 -9.16 -1.47
C LYS A 204 17.42 -8.35 -0.47
N ALA A 205 16.11 -8.21 -0.70
CA ALA A 205 15.18 -7.64 0.27
C ALA A 205 14.72 -8.69 1.28
N PHE A 206 14.49 -8.28 2.53
CA PHE A 206 14.17 -9.18 3.65
C PHE A 206 12.75 -8.98 4.16
N SER A 207 12.19 -10.03 4.77
CA SER A 207 10.98 -9.92 5.60
C SER A 207 11.21 -8.94 6.75
N PRO A 208 10.25 -8.08 7.09
CA PRO A 208 10.40 -7.11 8.19
C PRO A 208 10.44 -7.76 9.58
N VAL A 209 10.22 -9.07 9.70
CA VAL A 209 10.31 -9.83 10.95
C VAL A 209 11.40 -10.89 10.85
N ALA A 210 12.30 -10.92 11.83
CA ALA A 210 13.44 -11.84 11.88
C ALA A 210 13.04 -13.32 11.84
N LYS A 211 13.93 -14.19 11.31
CA LYS A 211 13.75 -15.65 11.30
C LYS A 211 13.62 -16.19 12.72
N GLY A 212 12.73 -17.14 12.92
CA GLY A 212 12.47 -17.76 14.22
C GLY A 212 11.42 -17.06 15.08
N PHE A 213 10.94 -15.90 14.68
CA PHE A 213 9.86 -15.17 15.34
C PHE A 213 8.54 -15.37 14.58
N TYR A 214 7.51 -15.82 15.29
CA TYR A 214 6.18 -16.03 14.73
C TYR A 214 5.42 -14.71 14.66
N TYR A 215 4.59 -14.57 13.62
CA TYR A 215 3.57 -13.53 13.49
C TYR A 215 2.34 -14.07 12.78
N GLU A 216 1.21 -13.42 13.00
CA GLU A 216 -0.02 -13.60 12.24
C GLU A 216 -0.32 -12.32 11.48
N ASP A 217 -0.87 -12.44 10.29
CA ASP A 217 -1.25 -11.32 9.45
C ASP A 217 -2.49 -11.65 8.60
N TYR A 218 -3.14 -10.62 8.10
CA TYR A 218 -4.25 -10.72 7.15
C TYR A 218 -4.33 -9.46 6.32
N ASP A 219 -4.89 -9.59 5.12
CA ASP A 219 -5.06 -8.49 4.18
C ASP A 219 -6.09 -7.47 4.72
N ASP A 220 -5.59 -6.31 5.12
CA ASP A 220 -6.41 -5.23 5.69
C ASP A 220 -6.03 -3.83 5.17
N PHE A 221 -5.29 -3.78 4.06
CA PHE A 221 -4.96 -2.51 3.41
C PHE A 221 -6.24 -1.76 3.01
N GLY A 222 -6.29 -0.46 3.26
CA GLY A 222 -7.47 0.37 2.99
C GLY A 222 -8.63 0.17 3.97
N ALA A 223 -8.57 -0.80 4.89
CA ALA A 223 -9.59 -1.00 5.91
C ALA A 223 -9.77 0.26 6.78
N SER A 224 -11.01 0.55 7.19
CA SER A 224 -11.29 1.74 7.99
C SER A 224 -10.70 1.63 9.39
N ARG A 225 -9.90 2.59 9.78
CA ARG A 225 -9.38 2.79 11.13
C ARG A 225 -9.95 4.06 11.74
N SER A 226 -10.16 4.08 13.06
CA SER A 226 -10.65 5.27 13.77
C SER A 226 -9.87 5.50 15.05
N TYR A 227 -9.22 6.67 15.12
CA TYR A 227 -8.69 7.26 16.33
C TYR A 227 -8.83 8.77 16.18
N GLY A 228 -9.90 9.30 16.78
CA GLY A 228 -10.26 10.71 16.61
C GLY A 228 -10.98 11.04 15.30
N TYR A 229 -10.62 10.41 14.19
CA TYR A 229 -11.26 10.51 12.86
C TYR A 229 -11.10 9.21 12.07
N ALA A 230 -11.98 9.01 11.07
CA ALA A 230 -11.89 7.86 10.18
C ALA A 230 -10.78 8.07 9.13
N ARG A 231 -9.94 7.06 8.93
CA ARG A 231 -8.86 7.04 7.95
C ARG A 231 -8.69 5.64 7.38
N PRO A 232 -8.16 5.48 6.14
CA PRO A 232 -7.78 4.17 5.64
C PRO A 232 -6.53 3.65 6.37
N HIS A 233 -6.39 2.35 6.45
CA HIS A 233 -5.18 1.66 6.86
C HIS A 233 -4.19 1.66 5.68
N LEU A 234 -3.08 2.39 5.80
CA LEU A 234 -2.08 2.57 4.74
C LEU A 234 -0.81 1.80 5.09
N GLY A 235 -0.92 0.48 5.15
CA GLY A 235 0.15 -0.43 5.50
C GLY A 235 -0.38 -1.81 5.82
N HIS A 236 0.41 -2.60 6.51
CA HIS A 236 0.14 -3.98 6.85
C HIS A 236 0.49 -4.25 8.32
N ASP A 237 -0.44 -4.85 9.06
CA ASP A 237 -0.29 -5.16 10.47
C ASP A 237 0.15 -6.62 10.65
N MET A 238 1.32 -6.82 11.27
CA MET A 238 1.89 -8.14 11.59
C MET A 238 1.86 -8.36 13.09
N MET A 239 0.89 -9.14 13.58
CA MET A 239 0.69 -9.40 15.00
C MET A 239 1.75 -10.36 15.52
N GLY A 240 2.45 -9.97 16.59
CA GLY A 240 3.54 -10.74 17.18
C GLY A 240 3.74 -10.47 18.65
N GLN A 241 4.96 -10.73 19.14
CA GLN A 241 5.31 -10.54 20.55
C GLN A 241 6.13 -9.27 20.76
N VAL A 242 5.96 -8.62 21.92
CA VAL A 242 6.78 -7.49 22.31
C VAL A 242 8.27 -7.89 22.33
N GLY A 243 9.09 -7.11 21.63
CA GLY A 243 10.53 -7.35 21.52
C GLY A 243 10.95 -8.25 20.37
N THR A 244 10.02 -8.69 19.51
CA THR A 244 10.35 -9.33 18.23
C THR A 244 11.26 -8.40 17.42
N PRO A 245 12.44 -8.86 16.95
CA PRO A 245 13.34 -8.03 16.15
C PRO A 245 12.71 -7.66 14.81
N ILE A 246 12.74 -6.36 14.50
CA ILE A 246 12.31 -5.78 13.24
C ILE A 246 13.51 -5.59 12.34
N ILE A 247 13.35 -5.92 11.07
CA ILE A 247 14.41 -6.03 10.08
C ILE A 247 14.23 -4.95 9.00
N ALA A 248 15.32 -4.31 8.59
CA ALA A 248 15.35 -3.46 7.41
C ALA A 248 15.04 -4.30 6.17
N ILE A 249 13.96 -3.94 5.47
CA ILE A 249 13.51 -4.66 4.25
C ILE A 249 14.51 -4.47 3.13
N GLU A 250 14.94 -3.24 2.91
CA GLU A 250 15.89 -2.83 1.87
C GLU A 250 16.97 -1.95 2.50
N SER A 251 18.15 -1.91 1.86
CA SER A 251 19.23 -0.98 2.23
C SER A 251 18.82 0.46 1.94
N GLY A 252 19.29 1.38 2.77
CA GLY A 252 18.94 2.80 2.62
C GLY A 252 19.40 3.64 3.80
N THR A 253 18.92 4.88 3.83
CA THR A 253 19.25 5.86 4.88
C THR A 253 18.08 6.01 5.83
N VAL A 254 18.35 6.03 7.14
CA VAL A 254 17.35 6.34 8.16
C VAL A 254 16.96 7.81 8.04
N GLU A 255 15.76 8.06 7.55
CA GLU A 255 15.27 9.42 7.29
C GLU A 255 14.47 9.99 8.46
N ALA A 256 13.84 9.13 9.26
CA ALA A 256 13.06 9.55 10.41
C ALA A 256 13.07 8.53 11.54
N LEU A 257 13.32 9.02 12.75
CA LEU A 257 13.07 8.33 14.02
C LEU A 257 12.14 9.17 14.89
N GLY A 258 11.61 8.59 15.94
CA GLY A 258 10.88 9.32 16.96
C GLY A 258 9.44 8.93 17.11
N TRP A 259 8.71 9.75 17.85
CA TRP A 259 7.34 9.56 18.24
C TRP A 259 6.37 10.32 17.35
N ASN A 260 5.28 9.68 16.93
CA ASN A 260 4.09 10.40 16.51
C ASN A 260 2.84 9.83 17.23
N GLN A 261 1.78 10.64 17.32
CA GLN A 261 0.60 10.27 18.11
C GLN A 261 -0.15 9.04 17.57
N TYR A 262 0.02 8.67 16.30
CA TYR A 262 -0.67 7.53 15.69
C TYR A 262 0.21 6.29 15.71
N GLY A 263 1.40 6.36 15.13
CA GLY A 263 2.33 5.25 15.01
C GLY A 263 3.14 4.93 16.27
N GLY A 264 3.10 5.81 17.28
CA GLY A 264 3.96 5.66 18.46
C GLY A 264 5.44 5.85 18.09
N TRP A 265 6.31 5.02 18.62
CA TRP A 265 7.71 4.94 18.18
C TRP A 265 7.76 4.38 16.76
N ARG A 266 8.46 5.07 15.87
CA ARG A 266 8.52 4.75 14.44
C ARG A 266 9.91 4.88 13.87
N ILE A 267 10.15 4.16 12.75
CA ILE A 267 11.33 4.29 11.90
C ILE A 267 10.86 4.57 10.48
N GLY A 268 11.53 5.48 9.80
CA GLY A 268 11.39 5.74 8.37
C GLY A 268 12.72 5.53 7.67
N ILE A 269 12.78 4.66 6.66
CA ILE A 269 13.98 4.39 5.88
C ILE A 269 13.72 4.74 4.42
N ARG A 270 14.57 5.55 3.83
CA ARG A 270 14.55 5.90 2.41
C ARG A 270 15.52 5.01 1.64
N SER A 271 15.05 4.34 0.58
CA SER A 271 15.93 3.59 -0.33
C SER A 271 17.01 4.49 -0.97
N HIS A 272 18.12 3.92 -1.39
CA HIS A 272 19.24 4.67 -1.99
C HIS A 272 18.85 5.42 -3.26
N ASP A 273 17.93 4.87 -4.08
CA ASP A 273 17.37 5.53 -5.28
C ASP A 273 16.28 6.58 -4.96
N LYS A 274 15.96 6.77 -3.67
CA LYS A 274 14.99 7.71 -3.11
C LYS A 274 13.53 7.54 -3.55
N LYS A 275 13.20 6.41 -4.17
CA LYS A 275 11.83 6.16 -4.66
C LYS A 275 10.93 5.47 -3.63
N ARG A 276 11.50 4.73 -2.68
CA ARG A 276 10.77 3.94 -1.67
C ARG A 276 11.05 4.50 -0.28
N TYR A 277 9.97 4.70 0.48
CA TYR A 277 10.03 5.05 1.89
C TYR A 277 9.36 3.95 2.71
N TYR A 278 10.13 3.25 3.50
CA TYR A 278 9.69 2.17 4.37
C TYR A 278 9.35 2.73 5.75
N TYR A 279 8.12 2.53 6.17
CA TYR A 279 7.60 2.99 7.44
C TYR A 279 7.36 1.80 8.37
N TYR A 280 7.92 1.87 9.59
CA TYR A 280 7.77 0.87 10.64
C TYR A 280 7.25 1.57 11.89
N ALA A 281 6.15 1.07 12.48
CA ALA A 281 5.50 1.74 13.60
C ALA A 281 5.06 0.77 14.70
N HIS A 282 4.55 1.35 15.79
CA HIS A 282 4.12 0.68 17.01
C HIS A 282 5.26 -0.04 17.74
N LEU A 283 6.47 0.52 17.68
CA LEU A 283 7.66 -0.09 18.26
C LEU A 283 7.57 -0.14 19.79
N ARG A 284 8.49 -0.89 20.39
CA ARG A 284 8.51 -1.19 21.82
C ARG A 284 8.72 0.06 22.68
N GLN A 285 7.96 0.14 23.76
CA GLN A 285 8.12 1.17 24.79
C GLN A 285 9.51 1.10 25.45
N ASN A 286 10.13 2.24 25.74
CA ASN A 286 11.43 2.43 26.40
C ASN A 286 12.65 1.88 25.65
N TYR A 287 12.47 1.08 24.62
CA TYR A 287 13.57 0.49 23.86
C TYR A 287 13.09 0.15 22.44
N PRO A 288 12.74 1.16 21.64
CA PRO A 288 12.13 0.94 20.33
C PRO A 288 13.14 0.54 19.25
N TYR A 289 14.36 1.06 19.32
CA TYR A 289 15.39 0.95 18.29
C TYR A 289 16.53 0.05 18.73
N ALA A 290 17.31 -0.46 17.78
CA ALA A 290 18.63 -0.99 18.01
C ALA A 290 19.56 0.15 18.51
N ASP A 291 20.49 -0.14 19.42
CA ASP A 291 21.33 0.87 20.09
C ASP A 291 22.18 1.71 19.11
N TRP A 292 22.45 1.18 17.91
CA TRP A 292 23.28 1.83 16.89
C TRP A 292 22.48 2.71 15.92
N LEU A 293 21.15 2.63 15.94
CA LEU A 293 20.29 3.29 14.93
C LEU A 293 20.10 4.77 15.26
N GLU A 294 20.50 5.63 14.33
CA GLU A 294 20.35 7.09 14.42
C GLU A 294 19.81 7.65 13.08
N GLU A 295 19.17 8.83 13.12
CA GLU A 295 18.76 9.52 11.88
C GLU A 295 20.01 9.88 11.05
N GLY A 296 19.93 9.64 9.75
CA GLY A 296 21.01 9.86 8.80
C GLY A 296 21.99 8.71 8.67
N CYS A 297 21.91 7.64 9.51
CA CYS A 297 22.77 6.48 9.32
C CYS A 297 22.28 5.58 8.17
N GLU A 298 23.23 4.86 7.56
CA GLU A 298 22.94 3.83 6.57
C GLU A 298 22.55 2.54 7.26
N VAL A 299 21.54 1.87 6.69
CA VAL A 299 21.13 0.51 7.06
C VAL A 299 21.33 -0.42 5.87
N THR A 300 21.71 -1.65 6.16
CA THR A 300 21.77 -2.69 5.14
C THR A 300 20.54 -3.60 5.26
N ALA A 301 19.98 -4.02 4.14
CA ALA A 301 18.90 -4.99 4.12
C ALA A 301 19.25 -6.21 5.00
N GLY A 302 18.34 -6.63 5.88
CA GLY A 302 18.58 -7.70 6.83
C GLY A 302 19.10 -7.25 8.22
N ASP A 303 19.46 -5.97 8.42
CA ASP A 303 19.85 -5.45 9.73
C ASP A 303 18.68 -5.42 10.72
N VAL A 304 18.97 -5.68 11.99
CA VAL A 304 18.01 -5.42 13.07
C VAL A 304 17.97 -3.92 13.34
N ILE A 305 16.82 -3.29 13.11
CA ILE A 305 16.64 -1.85 13.25
C ILE A 305 15.84 -1.45 14.49
N GLY A 306 15.08 -2.38 15.06
CA GLY A 306 14.25 -2.09 16.22
C GLY A 306 13.46 -3.28 16.70
N TYR A 307 12.47 -3.02 17.54
CA TYR A 307 11.73 -4.06 18.25
C TYR A 307 10.23 -3.80 18.24
N MET A 308 9.47 -4.82 17.90
CA MET A 308 8.01 -4.79 17.89
C MET A 308 7.45 -4.46 19.27
N GLY A 309 6.41 -3.66 19.31
CA GLY A 309 5.69 -3.29 20.51
C GLY A 309 4.21 -3.04 20.24
N HIS A 310 3.62 -2.10 21.00
CA HIS A 310 2.24 -1.66 20.85
C HIS A 310 2.06 -0.20 21.30
N THR A 311 3.09 0.63 21.05
CA THR A 311 3.05 2.06 21.31
C THR A 311 2.24 2.81 20.25
N GLY A 312 1.70 3.96 20.61
CA GLY A 312 0.94 4.83 19.71
C GLY A 312 -0.45 5.15 20.24
N TYR A 313 -1.28 5.75 19.38
CA TYR A 313 -2.62 6.25 19.67
C TYR A 313 -2.67 7.08 20.96
N SER A 314 -1.66 7.95 21.13
CA SER A 314 -1.48 8.80 22.30
C SER A 314 -0.72 10.07 21.93
N THR A 315 -1.18 11.21 22.41
CA THR A 315 -0.44 12.49 22.35
C THR A 315 0.73 12.52 23.34
N LYS A 316 0.69 11.66 24.37
CA LYS A 316 1.78 11.46 25.30
C LYS A 316 2.75 10.45 24.72
N GLU A 317 4.01 10.83 24.68
CA GLU A 317 5.11 10.00 24.20
C GLU A 317 5.34 8.76 25.07
N ASN A 318 5.82 7.69 24.46
CA ASN A 318 6.25 6.45 25.10
C ASN A 318 5.15 5.73 25.88
N VAL A 319 3.93 5.69 25.30
CA VAL A 319 2.75 5.04 25.90
C VAL A 319 2.30 3.86 25.05
N ASN A 320 2.10 2.71 25.67
CA ASN A 320 1.44 1.54 25.12
C ASN A 320 -0.08 1.75 25.19
N ASN A 321 -0.71 2.19 24.11
CA ASN A 321 -2.14 2.44 24.06
C ASN A 321 -2.86 1.64 22.95
N ILE A 322 -2.17 0.67 22.37
CA ILE A 322 -2.70 -0.28 21.41
C ILE A 322 -2.86 -1.62 22.12
N GLU A 323 -4.00 -2.28 21.96
CA GLU A 323 -4.31 -3.53 22.69
C GLU A 323 -3.46 -4.70 22.18
N VAL A 324 -3.33 -4.85 20.86
CA VAL A 324 -2.64 -5.96 20.21
C VAL A 324 -1.23 -5.55 19.82
N THR A 325 -0.23 -6.31 20.28
CA THR A 325 1.15 -6.12 19.84
C THR A 325 1.28 -6.47 18.36
N HIS A 326 1.76 -5.53 17.56
CA HIS A 326 2.01 -5.74 16.13
C HIS A 326 3.07 -4.78 15.59
N LEU A 327 3.68 -5.16 14.50
CA LEU A 327 4.39 -4.25 13.62
C LEU A 327 3.41 -3.75 12.57
N HIS A 328 3.23 -2.43 12.48
CA HIS A 328 2.66 -1.81 11.30
C HIS A 328 3.81 -1.41 10.37
N TRP A 329 3.84 -1.96 9.14
CA TRP A 329 4.77 -1.51 8.13
C TRP A 329 4.05 -1.09 6.86
N GLY A 330 4.62 -0.11 6.19
CA GLY A 330 4.08 0.43 4.95
C GLY A 330 5.18 0.81 3.98
N LEU A 331 4.83 0.86 2.71
CA LEU A 331 5.68 1.32 1.62
C LEU A 331 5.01 2.49 0.93
N GLU A 332 5.64 3.65 1.01
CA GLU A 332 5.26 4.84 0.27
C GLU A 332 6.19 5.04 -0.92
N LEU A 333 5.62 5.31 -2.11
CA LEU A 333 6.38 5.68 -3.29
C LEU A 333 6.50 7.19 -3.41
N ILE A 334 7.70 7.66 -3.71
CA ILE A 334 8.02 9.06 -3.83
C ILE A 334 8.66 9.31 -5.19
N PHE A 335 7.88 9.84 -6.13
CA PHE A 335 8.36 10.28 -7.43
C PHE A 335 8.78 11.75 -7.43
N ASP A 336 8.28 12.51 -6.46
CA ASP A 336 8.60 13.90 -6.19
C ASP A 336 8.48 14.17 -4.69
N GLU A 337 9.42 14.92 -4.10
CA GLU A 337 9.44 15.20 -2.65
C GLU A 337 8.17 15.93 -2.15
N SER A 338 7.44 16.59 -3.03
CA SER A 338 6.15 17.21 -2.67
C SER A 338 5.03 16.20 -2.40
N GLN A 339 5.22 14.91 -2.71
CA GLN A 339 4.26 13.85 -2.41
C GLN A 339 4.33 13.43 -0.95
N LYS A 340 5.54 13.46 -0.37
CA LYS A 340 5.76 13.05 1.01
C LYS A 340 5.04 13.97 1.99
N GLU A 341 4.39 13.38 3.00
CA GLU A 341 3.62 14.10 4.04
C GLU A 341 2.53 15.03 3.47
N SER A 342 2.01 14.73 2.28
CA SER A 342 1.01 15.50 1.58
C SER A 342 -0.33 14.77 1.48
N ASN A 343 -1.30 15.36 0.76
CA ASN A 343 -2.54 14.65 0.42
C ASN A 343 -2.38 13.74 -0.82
N ASN A 344 -1.17 13.69 -1.40
CA ASN A 344 -0.84 12.95 -2.63
C ASN A 344 0.14 11.82 -2.36
N GLU A 345 0.23 11.33 -1.11
CA GLU A 345 1.02 10.15 -0.75
C GLU A 345 0.55 8.92 -1.53
N ILE A 346 1.50 8.11 -2.00
CA ILE A 346 1.24 6.87 -2.72
C ILE A 346 1.66 5.71 -1.83
N TRP A 347 0.74 5.19 -1.05
CA TRP A 347 0.93 3.99 -0.24
C TRP A 347 0.54 2.75 -1.01
N ILE A 348 1.37 1.72 -0.94
CA ILE A 348 1.20 0.45 -1.64
C ILE A 348 0.58 -0.58 -0.70
N ASP A 349 -0.35 -1.38 -1.23
CA ASP A 349 -0.76 -2.62 -0.59
C ASP A 349 0.42 -3.59 -0.59
N VAL A 350 0.94 -3.86 0.60
CA VAL A 350 2.14 -4.66 0.80
C VAL A 350 1.87 -6.08 1.30
N TYR A 351 0.60 -6.52 1.32
CA TYR A 351 0.26 -7.85 1.81
C TYR A 351 0.94 -8.97 1.01
N ALA A 352 0.77 -8.96 -0.32
CA ALA A 352 1.41 -9.95 -1.19
C ALA A 352 2.97 -9.84 -1.15
N LEU A 353 3.51 -8.62 -1.00
CA LEU A 353 4.95 -8.42 -0.81
C LEU A 353 5.43 -9.02 0.51
N THR A 354 4.69 -8.87 1.60
CA THR A 354 5.03 -9.48 2.89
C THR A 354 5.12 -11.00 2.77
N GLN A 355 4.15 -11.62 2.10
CA GLN A 355 4.18 -13.05 1.82
C GLN A 355 5.37 -13.46 0.94
N PHE A 356 5.71 -12.67 -0.07
CA PHE A 356 6.85 -12.91 -0.95
C PHE A 356 8.18 -12.80 -0.19
N LEU A 357 8.34 -11.76 0.61
CA LEU A 357 9.54 -11.52 1.44
C LEU A 357 9.75 -12.58 2.54
N TYR A 358 8.71 -13.34 2.90
CA TYR A 358 8.87 -14.46 3.84
C TYR A 358 9.90 -15.50 3.38
N LYS A 359 10.21 -15.56 2.08
CA LYS A 359 11.27 -16.42 1.50
C LYS A 359 12.67 -16.02 1.98
N ASN A 360 12.88 -14.75 2.36
CA ASN A 360 14.17 -14.24 2.79
C ASN A 360 14.04 -13.56 4.18
N ARG A 361 14.31 -14.32 5.22
CA ARG A 361 14.22 -13.85 6.61
C ARG A 361 15.61 -13.80 7.25
N SER A 362 15.96 -12.64 7.79
CA SER A 362 17.24 -12.42 8.48
C SER A 362 17.36 -13.33 9.71
N GLU A 363 18.42 -14.11 9.76
CA GLU A 363 18.79 -14.91 10.94
C GLU A 363 19.48 -14.01 11.96
N VAL A 364 19.02 -14.09 13.21
CA VAL A 364 19.49 -13.18 14.26
C VAL A 364 19.91 -13.94 15.50
N VAL A 365 20.86 -13.37 16.23
CA VAL A 365 21.32 -13.87 17.52
C VAL A 365 21.22 -12.78 18.57
N LYS A 366 20.81 -13.17 19.78
CA LYS A 366 20.72 -12.25 20.91
C LYS A 366 22.11 -11.94 21.46
N VAL A 367 22.40 -10.66 21.68
CA VAL A 367 23.63 -10.24 22.37
C VAL A 367 23.48 -10.51 23.86
N GLU A 368 24.35 -11.35 24.40
CA GLU A 368 24.26 -11.80 25.80
C GLU A 368 24.33 -10.63 26.78
N GLY A 369 23.47 -10.66 27.80
CA GLY A 369 23.41 -9.62 28.85
C GLY A 369 22.68 -8.33 28.40
N THR A 370 22.18 -8.26 27.17
CA THR A 370 21.55 -7.08 26.62
C THR A 370 20.09 -7.35 26.16
N LYS A 371 19.45 -6.33 25.64
CA LYS A 371 18.15 -6.46 24.93
C LYS A 371 18.32 -6.52 23.40
N GLU A 372 19.56 -6.42 22.94
CA GLU A 372 19.92 -6.35 21.53
C GLU A 372 19.91 -7.70 20.85
N TRP A 373 19.56 -7.64 19.55
CA TRP A 373 19.72 -8.69 18.58
C TRP A 373 20.56 -8.17 17.41
N VAL A 374 21.37 -9.02 16.84
CA VAL A 374 22.16 -8.70 15.64
C VAL A 374 21.99 -9.81 14.62
N ARG A 375 22.12 -9.48 13.34
CA ARG A 375 22.08 -10.48 12.27
C ARG A 375 23.28 -11.40 12.35
N VAL A 376 23.09 -12.65 11.93
CA VAL A 376 24.15 -13.68 11.94
C VAL A 376 25.01 -13.55 10.69
N TYR A 377 24.43 -13.35 9.53
CA TYR A 377 25.13 -13.29 8.24
C TYR A 377 24.99 -11.89 7.62
N GLY A 378 26.09 -11.36 7.11
CA GLY A 378 26.16 -10.06 6.47
C GLY A 378 25.63 -10.06 5.04
N LEU A 379 25.24 -8.88 4.55
CA LEU A 379 25.00 -8.57 3.15
C LEU A 379 25.79 -7.31 2.81
N ARG A 380 26.33 -7.23 1.59
CA ARG A 380 26.94 -6.03 1.02
C ARG A 380 26.31 -5.75 -0.34
N GLU A 381 25.89 -4.52 -0.54
CA GLU A 381 25.49 -4.07 -1.86
C GLU A 381 26.72 -4.05 -2.79
N MET A 382 26.50 -4.41 -4.04
CA MET A 382 27.53 -4.22 -5.05
C MET A 382 27.64 -2.72 -5.37
N GLU A 383 28.86 -2.18 -5.31
CA GLU A 383 29.09 -0.82 -5.79
C GLU A 383 28.76 -0.76 -7.29
N ASN A 384 27.79 0.08 -7.65
CA ASN A 384 27.56 0.40 -9.04
C ASN A 384 28.76 1.20 -9.53
N ASN A 385 29.71 0.52 -10.20
CA ASN A 385 30.74 1.21 -10.97
C ASN A 385 30.05 1.88 -12.15
N GLU A 386 29.65 3.17 -11.96
CA GLU A 386 29.25 4.06 -13.06
C GLU A 386 30.41 4.29 -14.04
#